data_a2a42d0294b3273d2b8c74a4f301dcee
#
_entry.id   a2a42d0294b3273d2b8c74a4f301dcee
#
_cell.length_a   1.000
_cell.length_b   1.000
_cell.length_c   1.000
_cell.angle_alpha   90.00
_cell.angle_beta   90.00
_cell.angle_gamma   90.00
#
_symmetry.space_group_name_H-M   'P 1'
#
loop_
_entity.id
_entity.type
_entity.pdbx_description
1 polymer ?
#
loop_
_entity_poly.entity_id
_entity_poly.type
_entity_poly.pdbx_seq_one_letter_code
_entity_poly.pdbx_strand_id
1 'polypeptide(L)'
;MVVAVMMYYFLNEYIDVGLHVTYRHAFALVLFGSATLVFLYKPNIARGFVAFRDACVYSIPLLVTTVASLFIWFMETVDVGVISRGLSSSFIYANMLSFALGAGALLYVFGRKGVWYNLIAILIANLLMILTVIAQNGLGSYLSEFVTLVTTFAGVTGDIIVQAEIHELAFCLGAYLIYMLYKPKKSIVYFILLLLSLFCFLSAFKRIAIIAIALSLAFGYLLKFIARYNAKTASRLVTFFTCVVIALLIGYIALIKMDAFELLEKAGINTSGRVEIYNAVDEFYDFDPSFLGNGIGFLTYQLNTFMNVGVASVHNDFLQHFIDLGFWGYIIWLVSMTLIRVWYFGRKGNTDNAIVSFILTLYLIIVSTTDNTMNYPLLTGVLAMLMMGNSFEENVCRCESKMFGCVSKANQIEESERLL
;
A
#
# COMPACT_ATOMS: atom_id res chain seq x y z
N MET A 1 13.52 -16.40 1.07
CA MET A 1 12.66 -15.22 1.00
C MET A 1 11.70 -15.15 2.19
N VAL A 2 10.84 -16.15 2.42
CA VAL A 2 10.01 -16.24 3.66
C VAL A 2 10.86 -16.01 4.90
N VAL A 3 11.99 -16.72 5.04
CA VAL A 3 12.95 -16.56 6.14
C VAL A 3 13.50 -15.12 6.21
N ALA A 4 13.81 -14.48 5.09
CA ALA A 4 14.35 -13.12 5.07
C ALA A 4 13.31 -12.07 5.49
N VAL A 5 12.04 -12.23 5.07
CA VAL A 5 10.93 -11.37 5.54
C VAL A 5 10.70 -11.58 7.03
N MET A 6 10.68 -12.82 7.49
CA MET A 6 10.54 -13.15 8.92
C MET A 6 11.69 -12.57 9.75
N MET A 7 12.93 -12.74 9.31
CA MET A 7 14.11 -12.17 9.98
C MET A 7 14.05 -10.64 9.98
N TYR A 8 13.62 -10.02 8.89
CA TYR A 8 13.48 -8.57 8.82
C TYR A 8 12.53 -8.02 9.88
N TYR A 9 11.32 -8.58 9.98
CA TYR A 9 10.34 -8.10 10.95
C TYR A 9 10.72 -8.47 12.38
N PHE A 10 11.14 -9.69 12.63
CA PHE A 10 11.55 -10.15 13.95
C PHE A 10 12.76 -9.38 14.49
N LEU A 11 13.78 -9.16 13.66
CA LEU A 11 14.99 -8.44 14.07
C LEU A 11 14.75 -6.94 14.21
N ASN A 12 13.84 -6.36 13.44
CA ASN A 12 13.54 -4.94 13.48
C ASN A 12 12.83 -4.52 14.78
N GLU A 13 11.96 -5.37 15.32
CA GLU A 13 11.16 -5.06 16.52
C GLU A 13 11.80 -5.55 17.83
N TYR A 14 12.54 -6.66 17.82
CA TYR A 14 13.02 -7.31 19.04
C TYR A 14 14.51 -7.23 19.27
N ILE A 15 15.29 -6.99 18.25
CA ILE A 15 16.74 -6.87 18.38
C ILE A 15 17.14 -5.50 17.80
N ASP A 16 17.14 -4.48 18.66
CA ASP A 16 17.70 -3.18 18.30
C ASP A 16 19.22 -3.29 18.13
N VAL A 17 19.62 -3.80 16.97
CA VAL A 17 21.05 -3.98 16.62
C VAL A 17 21.62 -2.74 15.94
N GLY A 18 20.85 -1.65 15.84
CA GLY A 18 21.27 -0.44 15.13
C GLY A 18 21.48 -0.62 13.61
N LEU A 19 21.03 -1.76 13.06
CA LEU A 19 21.27 -2.16 11.68
C LEU A 19 20.03 -2.07 10.77
N HIS A 20 18.98 -1.38 11.21
CA HIS A 20 17.70 -1.28 10.53
C HIS A 20 17.78 -0.98 9.02
N VAL A 21 18.60 -0.02 8.63
CA VAL A 21 18.79 0.36 7.22
C VAL A 21 19.50 -0.74 6.43
N THR A 22 20.47 -1.40 7.04
CA THR A 22 21.30 -2.42 6.38
C THR A 22 20.50 -3.68 6.07
N TYR A 23 19.59 -4.12 6.95
CA TYR A 23 18.75 -5.31 6.71
C TYR A 23 17.73 -5.11 5.59
N ARG A 24 17.12 -3.94 5.48
CA ARG A 24 16.20 -3.62 4.37
C ARG A 24 16.90 -3.74 3.02
N HIS A 25 18.11 -3.22 2.92
CA HIS A 25 18.91 -3.30 1.70
C HIS A 25 19.41 -4.72 1.43
N ALA A 26 19.84 -5.46 2.45
CA ALA A 26 20.22 -6.86 2.31
C ALA A 26 19.07 -7.72 1.79
N PHE A 27 17.84 -7.49 2.28
CA PHE A 27 16.66 -8.17 1.77
C PHE A 27 16.40 -7.90 0.30
N ALA A 28 16.45 -6.64 -0.12
CA ALA A 28 16.31 -6.26 -1.52
C ALA A 28 17.39 -6.91 -2.38
N LEU A 29 18.66 -6.91 -1.94
CA LEU A 29 19.76 -7.55 -2.63
C LEU A 29 19.57 -9.06 -2.79
N VAL A 30 19.14 -9.77 -1.74
CA VAL A 30 18.85 -11.22 -1.80
C VAL A 30 17.72 -11.50 -2.80
N LEU A 31 16.69 -10.68 -2.80
CA LEU A 31 15.54 -10.84 -3.69
C LEU A 31 15.95 -10.62 -5.16
N PHE A 32 16.62 -9.52 -5.44
CA PHE A 32 17.10 -9.20 -6.81
C PHE A 32 18.18 -10.16 -7.26
N GLY A 33 19.12 -10.54 -6.38
CA GLY A 33 20.13 -11.54 -6.67
C GLY A 33 19.52 -12.89 -7.03
N SER A 34 18.51 -13.34 -6.26
CA SER A 34 17.78 -14.58 -6.55
C SER A 34 17.06 -14.53 -7.89
N ALA A 35 16.38 -13.41 -8.19
CA ALA A 35 15.68 -13.22 -9.46
C ALA A 35 16.67 -13.20 -10.65
N THR A 36 17.82 -12.55 -10.47
CA THR A 36 18.90 -12.51 -11.47
C THR A 36 19.46 -13.91 -11.72
N LEU A 37 19.76 -14.69 -10.68
CA LEU A 37 20.25 -16.06 -10.82
C LEU A 37 19.23 -16.96 -11.57
N VAL A 38 17.93 -16.83 -11.25
CA VAL A 38 16.89 -17.58 -11.97
C VAL A 38 16.81 -17.14 -13.44
N PHE A 39 16.97 -15.83 -13.72
CA PHE A 39 16.99 -15.31 -15.07
C PHE A 39 18.18 -15.85 -15.87
N LEU A 40 19.38 -15.86 -15.27
CA LEU A 40 20.59 -16.39 -15.92
C LEU A 40 20.51 -17.90 -16.17
N TYR A 41 19.90 -18.66 -15.24
CA TYR A 41 19.76 -20.10 -15.36
C TYR A 41 18.68 -20.51 -16.38
N LYS A 42 17.55 -19.80 -16.39
CA LYS A 42 16.40 -20.12 -17.25
C LYS A 42 15.74 -18.82 -17.72
N PRO A 43 16.34 -18.12 -18.70
CA PRO A 43 15.86 -16.83 -19.15
C PRO A 43 14.47 -16.94 -19.77
N ASN A 44 13.51 -16.21 -19.21
CA ASN A 44 12.22 -15.94 -19.83
C ASN A 44 12.06 -14.44 -20.03
N ILE A 45 12.44 -13.96 -21.21
CA ILE A 45 12.49 -12.54 -21.55
C ILE A 45 11.11 -11.91 -21.45
N ALA A 46 10.07 -12.58 -21.95
CA ALA A 46 8.71 -12.07 -21.91
C ALA A 46 8.22 -11.87 -20.47
N ARG A 47 8.48 -12.86 -19.62
CA ARG A 47 8.11 -12.82 -18.19
C ARG A 47 8.88 -11.74 -17.43
N GLY A 48 10.18 -11.62 -17.67
CA GLY A 48 11.02 -10.58 -17.09
C GLY A 48 10.58 -9.18 -17.52
N PHE A 49 10.31 -9.00 -18.81
CA PHE A 49 9.83 -7.72 -19.35
C PHE A 49 8.47 -7.32 -18.74
N VAL A 50 7.52 -8.24 -18.63
CA VAL A 50 6.20 -7.97 -18.02
C VAL A 50 6.37 -7.59 -16.56
N ALA A 51 7.14 -8.37 -15.78
CA ALA A 51 7.37 -8.10 -14.37
C ALA A 51 7.99 -6.71 -14.12
N PHE A 52 9.05 -6.39 -14.87
CA PHE A 52 9.75 -5.11 -14.73
C PHE A 52 8.85 -3.93 -15.17
N ARG A 53 8.25 -4.02 -16.35
CA ARG A 53 7.37 -2.98 -16.88
C ARG A 53 6.20 -2.67 -15.92
N ASP A 54 5.54 -3.71 -15.41
CA ASP A 54 4.38 -3.54 -14.55
C ASP A 54 4.79 -2.95 -13.18
N ALA A 55 5.96 -3.32 -12.64
CA ALA A 55 6.54 -2.70 -11.45
C ALA A 55 6.90 -1.23 -11.67
N CYS A 56 7.50 -0.89 -12.83
CA CYS A 56 7.80 0.50 -13.17
C CYS A 56 6.54 1.35 -13.26
N VAL A 57 5.47 0.85 -13.91
CA VAL A 57 4.20 1.60 -13.99
C VAL A 57 3.55 1.76 -12.64
N TYR A 58 3.58 0.73 -11.79
CA TYR A 58 3.11 0.83 -10.42
C TYR A 58 3.84 1.93 -9.63
N SER A 59 5.12 2.13 -9.92
CA SER A 59 6.02 3.08 -9.23
C SER A 59 5.98 4.51 -9.79
N ILE A 60 5.20 4.80 -10.83
CA ILE A 60 5.11 6.17 -11.42
C ILE A 60 4.84 7.24 -10.35
N PRO A 61 3.94 7.07 -9.37
CA PRO A 61 3.71 8.10 -8.35
C PRO A 61 4.96 8.44 -7.53
N LEU A 62 5.83 7.46 -7.26
CA LEU A 62 7.10 7.69 -6.55
C LEU A 62 8.06 8.54 -7.41
N LEU A 63 8.07 8.31 -8.73
CA LEU A 63 8.85 9.10 -9.69
C LEU A 63 8.32 10.53 -9.77
N VAL A 64 7.00 10.71 -9.83
CA VAL A 64 6.35 12.04 -9.84
C VAL A 64 6.74 12.83 -8.61
N THR A 65 6.66 12.21 -7.42
CA THR A 65 7.05 12.85 -6.16
C THR A 65 8.51 13.29 -6.18
N THR A 66 9.42 12.42 -6.63
CA THR A 66 10.85 12.72 -6.69
C THR A 66 11.15 13.84 -7.68
N VAL A 67 10.59 13.77 -8.91
CA VAL A 67 10.85 14.77 -9.97
C VAL A 67 10.26 16.13 -9.57
N ALA A 68 9.05 16.16 -9.02
CA ALA A 68 8.45 17.41 -8.57
C ALA A 68 9.28 18.07 -7.47
N SER A 69 9.77 17.31 -6.49
CA SER A 69 10.61 17.85 -5.42
C SER A 69 11.95 18.37 -5.92
N LEU A 70 12.60 17.66 -6.84
CA LEU A 70 13.83 18.14 -7.47
C LEU A 70 13.59 19.45 -8.23
N PHE A 71 12.46 19.57 -8.92
CA PHE A 71 12.07 20.80 -9.62
C PHE A 71 11.87 21.96 -8.64
N ILE A 72 11.14 21.74 -7.53
CA ILE A 72 10.92 22.75 -6.49
C ILE A 72 12.25 23.22 -5.90
N TRP A 73 13.14 22.29 -5.53
CA TRP A 73 14.45 22.63 -4.95
C TRP A 73 15.36 23.38 -5.93
N PHE A 74 15.17 23.17 -7.22
CA PHE A 74 15.93 23.90 -8.24
C PHE A 74 15.39 25.32 -8.46
N MET A 75 14.08 25.52 -8.35
CA MET A 75 13.42 26.80 -8.62
C MET A 75 13.42 27.75 -7.42
N GLU A 76 13.48 27.23 -6.22
CA GLU A 76 13.41 27.99 -4.97
C GLU A 76 14.70 27.89 -4.16
N THR A 77 15.00 28.93 -3.38
CA THR A 77 16.08 28.91 -2.38
C THR A 77 15.60 28.15 -1.14
N VAL A 78 15.74 26.85 -1.18
CA VAL A 78 15.30 25.96 -0.08
C VAL A 78 16.43 25.82 0.96
N ASP A 79 16.06 25.80 2.25
CA ASP A 79 16.99 25.58 3.35
C ASP A 79 17.75 24.25 3.17
N VAL A 80 19.07 24.29 3.45
CA VAL A 80 19.93 23.10 3.37
C VAL A 80 19.43 21.97 4.27
N GLY A 81 18.83 22.30 5.43
CA GLY A 81 18.23 21.33 6.33
C GLY A 81 17.04 20.58 5.68
N VAL A 82 16.21 21.30 4.91
CA VAL A 82 15.10 20.71 4.15
C VAL A 82 15.63 19.77 3.08
N ILE A 83 16.65 20.18 2.31
CA ILE A 83 17.26 19.32 1.28
C ILE A 83 17.87 18.07 1.91
N SER A 84 18.59 18.20 3.02
CA SER A 84 19.18 17.06 3.74
C SER A 84 18.10 16.09 4.22
N ARG A 85 17.00 16.60 4.76
CA ARG A 85 15.87 15.77 5.18
C ARG A 85 15.13 15.16 4.01
N GLY A 86 14.99 15.91 2.92
CA GLY A 86 14.42 15.43 1.66
C GLY A 86 15.23 14.27 1.04
N LEU A 87 16.55 14.37 1.04
CA LEU A 87 17.42 13.26 0.64
C LEU A 87 17.21 12.03 1.53
N SER A 88 17.12 12.22 2.84
CA SER A 88 16.82 11.13 3.78
C SER A 88 15.43 10.51 3.48
N SER A 89 14.41 11.32 3.21
CA SER A 89 13.08 10.86 2.82
C SER A 89 13.09 10.15 1.46
N SER A 90 13.97 10.54 0.53
CA SER A 90 14.14 9.87 -0.76
C SER A 90 14.60 8.42 -0.62
N PHE A 91 15.30 8.05 0.46
CA PHE A 91 15.61 6.65 0.76
C PHE A 91 14.36 5.83 1.07
N ILE A 92 13.33 6.42 1.67
CA ILE A 92 12.04 5.75 1.88
C ILE A 92 11.40 5.43 0.53
N TYR A 93 11.40 6.38 -0.41
CA TYR A 93 10.89 6.15 -1.77
C TYR A 93 11.72 5.14 -2.56
N ALA A 94 13.04 5.13 -2.38
CA ALA A 94 13.91 4.10 -2.96
C ALA A 94 13.57 2.70 -2.38
N ASN A 95 13.28 2.60 -1.09
CA ASN A 95 12.79 1.35 -0.49
C ASN A 95 11.46 0.92 -1.08
N MET A 96 10.49 1.83 -1.23
CA MET A 96 9.19 1.53 -1.85
C MET A 96 9.35 1.04 -3.28
N LEU A 97 10.22 1.69 -4.08
CA LEU A 97 10.56 1.24 -5.42
C LEU A 97 11.16 -0.17 -5.39
N SER A 98 12.07 -0.44 -4.45
CA SER A 98 12.67 -1.76 -4.26
C SER A 98 11.62 -2.82 -3.94
N PHE A 99 10.61 -2.52 -3.12
CA PHE A 99 9.53 -3.46 -2.82
C PHE A 99 8.57 -3.67 -4.00
N ALA A 100 8.28 -2.64 -4.77
CA ALA A 100 7.49 -2.78 -6.00
C ALA A 100 8.22 -3.61 -7.06
N LEU A 101 9.53 -3.37 -7.27
CA LEU A 101 10.37 -4.20 -8.13
C LEU A 101 10.52 -5.61 -7.58
N GLY A 102 10.62 -5.76 -6.26
CA GLY A 102 10.63 -7.03 -5.55
C GLY A 102 9.36 -7.86 -5.79
N ALA A 103 8.21 -7.21 -5.81
CA ALA A 103 6.95 -7.85 -6.20
C ALA A 103 7.03 -8.40 -7.63
N GLY A 104 7.60 -7.62 -8.56
CA GLY A 104 7.89 -8.07 -9.93
C GLY A 104 8.84 -9.26 -9.97
N ALA A 105 9.93 -9.23 -9.20
CA ALA A 105 10.88 -10.33 -9.11
C ALA A 105 10.25 -11.63 -8.59
N LEU A 106 9.36 -11.53 -7.60
CA LEU A 106 8.59 -12.67 -7.09
C LEU A 106 7.67 -13.27 -8.13
N LEU A 107 6.96 -12.43 -8.88
CA LEU A 107 6.11 -12.88 -9.98
C LEU A 107 6.94 -13.47 -11.12
N TYR A 108 8.13 -12.93 -11.37
CA TYR A 108 9.05 -13.52 -12.35
C TYR A 108 9.43 -14.96 -11.96
N VAL A 109 9.82 -15.17 -10.70
CA VAL A 109 10.31 -16.48 -10.22
C VAL A 109 9.16 -17.48 -10.03
N PHE A 110 8.08 -17.09 -9.37
CA PHE A 110 7.03 -17.99 -8.90
C PHE A 110 5.71 -17.83 -9.66
N GLY A 111 5.59 -16.85 -10.56
CA GLY A 111 4.32 -16.52 -11.20
C GLY A 111 3.28 -16.09 -10.18
N ARG A 112 2.04 -16.36 -10.49
CA ARG A 112 0.90 -16.06 -9.61
C ARG A 112 0.99 -16.72 -8.23
N LYS A 113 1.75 -17.83 -8.08
CA LYS A 113 2.00 -18.46 -6.79
C LYS A 113 2.78 -17.54 -5.84
N GLY A 114 3.58 -16.61 -6.38
CA GLY A 114 4.30 -15.60 -5.61
C GLY A 114 3.40 -14.78 -4.69
N VAL A 115 2.16 -14.50 -5.12
CA VAL A 115 1.14 -13.80 -4.31
C VAL A 115 0.86 -14.55 -3.00
N TRP A 116 0.70 -15.87 -3.08
CA TRP A 116 0.39 -16.71 -1.91
C TRP A 116 1.61 -16.94 -1.03
N TYR A 117 2.80 -17.11 -1.62
CA TYR A 117 4.04 -17.21 -0.86
C TYR A 117 4.34 -15.94 -0.07
N ASN A 118 4.03 -14.78 -0.63
CA ASN A 118 4.15 -13.50 0.08
C ASN A 118 3.15 -13.42 1.25
N LEU A 119 1.89 -13.81 1.04
CA LEU A 119 0.91 -13.88 2.14
C LEU A 119 1.37 -14.80 3.26
N ILE A 120 1.84 -16.01 2.92
CA ILE A 120 2.33 -16.97 3.93
C ILE A 120 3.50 -16.37 4.72
N ALA A 121 4.41 -15.66 4.05
CA ALA A 121 5.54 -14.99 4.70
C ALA A 121 5.05 -13.94 5.72
N ILE A 122 4.08 -13.10 5.34
CA ILE A 122 3.48 -12.10 6.22
C ILE A 122 2.77 -12.74 7.42
N LEU A 123 2.00 -13.80 7.18
CA LEU A 123 1.31 -14.53 8.24
C LEU A 123 2.28 -15.16 9.25
N ILE A 124 3.35 -15.76 8.75
CA ILE A 124 4.37 -16.35 9.65
C ILE A 124 5.03 -15.26 10.49
N ALA A 125 5.42 -14.13 9.90
CA ALA A 125 6.01 -13.02 10.65
C ALA A 125 5.05 -12.51 11.74
N ASN A 126 3.77 -12.29 11.39
CA ASN A 126 2.77 -11.80 12.33
C ASN A 126 2.48 -12.81 13.46
N LEU A 127 2.34 -14.10 13.12
CA LEU A 127 2.12 -15.15 14.14
C LEU A 127 3.30 -15.29 15.08
N LEU A 128 4.53 -15.16 14.60
CA LEU A 128 5.72 -15.17 15.48
C LEU A 128 5.70 -14.02 16.46
N MET A 129 5.30 -12.82 16.03
CA MET A 129 5.12 -11.68 16.93
C MET A 129 4.09 -12.00 18.02
N ILE A 130 2.91 -12.43 17.61
CA ILE A 130 1.83 -12.79 18.54
C ILE A 130 2.30 -13.85 19.54
N LEU A 131 2.98 -14.91 19.07
CA LEU A 131 3.51 -15.98 19.93
C LEU A 131 4.57 -15.46 20.92
N THR A 132 5.42 -14.52 20.50
CA THR A 132 6.41 -13.90 21.39
C THR A 132 5.73 -13.10 22.49
N VAL A 133 4.73 -12.29 22.14
CA VAL A 133 3.96 -11.51 23.13
C VAL A 133 3.18 -12.43 24.09
N ILE A 134 2.59 -13.51 23.58
CA ILE A 134 1.94 -14.53 24.42
C ILE A 134 2.94 -15.20 25.37
N ALA A 135 4.16 -15.50 24.90
CA ALA A 135 5.19 -16.10 25.75
C ALA A 135 5.64 -15.15 26.87
N GLN A 136 5.65 -13.84 26.62
CA GLN A 136 6.03 -12.82 27.60
C GLN A 136 4.93 -12.50 28.62
N ASN A 137 3.67 -12.43 28.18
CA ASN A 137 2.54 -11.93 28.98
C ASN A 137 1.54 -13.01 29.39
N GLY A 138 1.65 -14.21 28.84
CA GLY A 138 0.71 -15.32 29.04
C GLY A 138 -0.48 -15.29 28.09
N LEU A 139 -0.93 -16.49 27.70
CA LEU A 139 -2.05 -16.67 26.75
C LEU A 139 -3.37 -16.10 27.30
N GLY A 140 -3.64 -16.26 28.61
CA GLY A 140 -4.87 -15.78 29.23
C GLY A 140 -5.00 -14.26 29.15
N SER A 141 -3.93 -13.53 29.44
CA SER A 141 -3.88 -12.06 29.37
C SER A 141 -4.08 -11.57 27.93
N TYR A 142 -3.37 -12.18 26.98
CA TYR A 142 -3.51 -11.83 25.55
C TYR A 142 -4.94 -12.05 25.05
N LEU A 143 -5.56 -13.21 25.35
CA LEU A 143 -6.92 -13.52 24.91
C LEU A 143 -7.96 -12.61 25.57
N SER A 144 -7.82 -12.27 26.84
CA SER A 144 -8.70 -11.35 27.56
C SER A 144 -8.70 -9.96 26.89
N GLU A 145 -7.51 -9.45 26.60
CA GLU A 145 -7.37 -8.15 25.95
C GLU A 145 -7.88 -8.17 24.50
N PHE A 146 -7.58 -9.23 23.74
CA PHE A 146 -8.09 -9.43 22.39
C PHE A 146 -9.63 -9.46 22.34
N VAL A 147 -10.27 -10.21 23.24
CA VAL A 147 -11.72 -10.27 23.32
C VAL A 147 -12.31 -8.90 23.68
N THR A 148 -11.71 -8.21 24.66
CA THR A 148 -12.13 -6.86 25.04
C THR A 148 -12.05 -5.91 23.86
N LEU A 149 -10.94 -5.92 23.14
CA LEU A 149 -10.71 -5.06 21.95
C LEU A 149 -11.78 -5.28 20.88
N VAL A 150 -12.05 -6.54 20.53
CA VAL A 150 -13.02 -6.89 19.49
C VAL A 150 -14.45 -6.60 19.91
N THR A 151 -14.81 -6.81 21.20
CA THR A 151 -16.19 -6.63 21.68
C THR A 151 -16.54 -5.18 21.98
N THR A 152 -15.62 -4.38 22.49
CA THR A 152 -15.89 -2.98 22.82
C THR A 152 -15.72 -2.04 21.63
N PHE A 153 -15.07 -2.49 20.55
CA PHE A 153 -14.67 -1.65 19.43
C PHE A 153 -13.93 -0.37 19.88
N ALA A 154 -13.38 -0.40 21.09
CA ALA A 154 -12.59 0.68 21.66
C ALA A 154 -11.27 0.81 20.91
N GLY A 155 -10.73 2.01 20.87
CA GLY A 155 -9.33 2.19 20.43
C GLY A 155 -8.41 1.37 21.32
N VAL A 156 -7.25 0.97 20.79
CA VAL A 156 -6.26 0.18 21.54
C VAL A 156 -5.93 0.91 22.84
N THR A 157 -6.34 0.31 23.94
CA THR A 157 -6.07 0.80 25.30
C THR A 157 -5.21 -0.18 26.07
N GLY A 158 -4.91 -1.37 25.50
CA GLY A 158 -4.17 -2.42 26.15
C GLY A 158 -2.72 -2.51 25.69
N ASP A 159 -1.80 -2.59 26.66
CA ASP A 159 -0.36 -2.61 26.39
C ASP A 159 0.10 -3.90 25.69
N ILE A 160 -0.60 -5.02 25.91
CA ILE A 160 -0.19 -6.35 25.41
C ILE A 160 -0.44 -6.47 23.90
N ILE A 161 -1.60 -6.04 23.42
CA ILE A 161 -1.94 -6.10 22.00
C ILE A 161 -1.11 -5.09 21.20
N VAL A 162 -0.84 -3.91 21.76
CA VAL A 162 0.05 -2.92 21.14
C VAL A 162 1.45 -3.49 20.91
N GLN A 163 1.97 -4.29 21.85
CA GLN A 163 3.27 -4.96 21.68
C GLN A 163 3.27 -5.99 20.55
N ALA A 164 2.12 -6.63 20.26
CA ALA A 164 1.97 -7.57 19.15
C ALA A 164 1.68 -6.90 17.80
N GLU A 165 1.39 -5.60 17.83
CA GLU A 165 0.99 -4.86 16.65
C GLU A 165 2.18 -4.49 15.76
N ILE A 166 2.15 -4.95 14.53
CA ILE A 166 3.00 -4.44 13.46
C ILE A 166 2.11 -3.67 12.48
N HIS A 167 2.11 -2.34 12.57
CA HIS A 167 1.25 -1.45 11.80
C HIS A 167 1.23 -1.78 10.30
N GLU A 168 2.41 -1.92 9.71
CA GLU A 168 2.56 -2.18 8.28
C GLU A 168 1.96 -3.53 7.86
N LEU A 169 2.12 -4.58 8.70
CA LEU A 169 1.55 -5.90 8.42
C LEU A 169 0.03 -5.90 8.47
N ALA A 170 -0.57 -5.15 9.38
CA ALA A 170 -2.03 -5.03 9.48
C ALA A 170 -2.63 -4.49 8.18
N PHE A 171 -2.05 -3.42 7.62
CA PHE A 171 -2.51 -2.88 6.35
C PHE A 171 -2.26 -3.83 5.17
N CYS A 172 -1.15 -4.58 5.18
CA CYS A 172 -0.89 -5.62 4.20
C CYS A 172 -1.95 -6.73 4.23
N LEU A 173 -2.30 -7.20 5.43
CA LEU A 173 -3.35 -8.21 5.63
C LEU A 173 -4.72 -7.70 5.20
N GLY A 174 -5.04 -6.42 5.45
CA GLY A 174 -6.26 -5.78 4.96
C GLY A 174 -6.38 -5.83 3.43
N ALA A 175 -5.30 -5.55 2.69
CA ALA A 175 -5.28 -5.67 1.24
C ALA A 175 -5.48 -7.13 0.77
N TYR A 176 -4.85 -8.10 1.45
CA TYR A 176 -5.06 -9.52 1.17
C TYR A 176 -6.49 -9.99 1.48
N LEU A 177 -7.09 -9.53 2.57
CA LEU A 177 -8.50 -9.84 2.91
C LEU A 177 -9.44 -9.34 1.81
N ILE A 178 -9.27 -8.12 1.30
CA ILE A 178 -10.04 -7.61 0.16
C ILE A 178 -9.88 -8.54 -1.05
N TYR A 179 -8.64 -8.86 -1.42
CA TYR A 179 -8.36 -9.72 -2.57
C TYR A 179 -8.97 -11.11 -2.42
N MET A 180 -8.83 -11.73 -1.24
CA MET A 180 -9.35 -13.05 -0.95
C MET A 180 -10.89 -13.06 -0.93
N LEU A 181 -11.52 -12.13 -0.22
CA LEU A 181 -12.99 -12.06 -0.14
C LEU A 181 -13.61 -11.75 -1.50
N TYR A 182 -12.99 -10.89 -2.31
CA TYR A 182 -13.48 -10.56 -3.64
C TYR A 182 -13.32 -11.72 -4.65
N LYS A 183 -12.23 -12.52 -4.54
CA LYS A 183 -11.92 -13.69 -5.39
C LYS A 183 -11.88 -14.99 -4.57
N PRO A 184 -12.99 -15.44 -4.00
CA PRO A 184 -13.02 -16.64 -3.18
C PRO A 184 -12.67 -17.90 -3.99
N LYS A 185 -11.88 -18.79 -3.38
CA LYS A 185 -11.54 -20.10 -3.93
C LYS A 185 -12.14 -21.22 -3.07
N LYS A 186 -12.55 -22.30 -3.72
CA LYS A 186 -13.08 -23.50 -3.05
C LYS A 186 -11.93 -24.45 -2.66
N SER A 187 -11.12 -24.04 -1.65
CA SER A 187 -10.00 -24.84 -1.17
C SER A 187 -9.92 -24.72 0.35
N ILE A 188 -9.67 -25.81 1.05
CA ILE A 188 -9.49 -25.81 2.51
C ILE A 188 -8.28 -24.98 2.91
N VAL A 189 -7.18 -25.06 2.15
CA VAL A 189 -5.98 -24.26 2.38
C VAL A 189 -6.28 -22.75 2.26
N TYR A 190 -7.07 -22.38 1.26
CA TYR A 190 -7.51 -21.00 1.09
C TYR A 190 -8.34 -20.50 2.28
N PHE A 191 -9.25 -21.34 2.77
CA PHE A 191 -10.09 -21.02 3.94
C PHE A 191 -9.24 -20.85 5.20
N ILE A 192 -8.26 -21.75 5.43
CA ILE A 192 -7.32 -21.62 6.55
C ILE A 192 -6.52 -20.32 6.46
N LEU A 193 -5.97 -19.99 5.27
CA LEU A 193 -5.23 -18.73 5.07
C LEU A 193 -6.12 -17.50 5.30
N LEU A 194 -7.38 -17.55 4.89
CA LEU A 194 -8.35 -16.48 5.13
C LEU A 194 -8.61 -16.28 6.63
N LEU A 195 -8.86 -17.36 7.38
CA LEU A 195 -9.08 -17.29 8.83
C LEU A 195 -7.85 -16.78 9.57
N LEU A 196 -6.65 -17.25 9.21
CA LEU A 196 -5.40 -16.77 9.79
C LEU A 196 -5.17 -15.29 9.48
N SER A 197 -5.43 -14.88 8.23
CA SER A 197 -5.33 -13.45 7.85
C SER A 197 -6.29 -12.58 8.64
N LEU A 198 -7.53 -13.05 8.83
CA LEU A 198 -8.54 -12.35 9.62
C LEU A 198 -8.12 -12.25 11.10
N PHE A 199 -7.65 -13.35 11.69
CA PHE A 199 -7.18 -13.36 13.07
C PHE A 199 -6.02 -12.38 13.28
N CYS A 200 -4.97 -12.47 12.46
CA CYS A 200 -3.81 -11.58 12.55
C CYS A 200 -4.20 -10.10 12.30
N PHE A 201 -5.11 -9.84 11.36
CA PHE A 201 -5.62 -8.50 11.10
C PHE A 201 -6.41 -7.92 12.29
N LEU A 202 -7.28 -8.74 12.90
CA LEU A 202 -8.05 -8.32 14.06
C LEU A 202 -7.18 -8.14 15.30
N SER A 203 -6.06 -8.85 15.41
CA SER A 203 -5.09 -8.65 16.49
C SER A 203 -4.43 -7.28 16.46
N ALA A 204 -4.30 -6.66 15.29
CA ALA A 204 -3.78 -5.29 15.17
C ALA A 204 -4.88 -4.20 15.28
N PHE A 205 -6.12 -4.55 15.12
CA PHE A 205 -7.35 -3.76 15.29
C PHE A 205 -7.31 -2.33 14.70
N LYS A 206 -6.90 -2.19 13.47
CA LYS A 206 -6.93 -0.88 12.77
C LYS A 206 -8.33 -0.54 12.28
N ARG A 207 -9.07 0.27 13.06
CA ARG A 207 -10.47 0.66 12.76
C ARG A 207 -10.65 1.22 11.35
N ILE A 208 -9.77 2.10 10.92
CA ILE A 208 -9.85 2.68 9.57
C ILE A 208 -9.69 1.61 8.48
N ALA A 209 -8.84 0.60 8.70
CA ALA A 209 -8.66 -0.48 7.75
C ALA A 209 -9.91 -1.38 7.66
N ILE A 210 -10.65 -1.57 8.76
CA ILE A 210 -11.93 -2.29 8.75
C ILE A 210 -12.94 -1.56 7.87
N ILE A 211 -13.08 -0.24 8.05
CA ILE A 211 -13.96 0.60 7.23
C ILE A 211 -13.52 0.57 5.76
N ALA A 212 -12.22 0.68 5.51
CA ALA A 212 -11.65 0.64 4.17
C ALA A 212 -11.93 -0.70 3.46
N ILE A 213 -11.80 -1.84 4.17
CA ILE A 213 -12.14 -3.17 3.65
C ILE A 213 -13.64 -3.23 3.30
N ALA A 214 -14.50 -2.81 4.23
CA ALA A 214 -15.95 -2.87 4.03
C ALA A 214 -16.38 -2.04 2.81
N LEU A 215 -15.93 -0.79 2.69
CA LEU A 215 -16.23 0.08 1.56
C LEU A 215 -15.66 -0.45 0.24
N SER A 216 -14.41 -0.89 0.24
CA SER A 216 -13.77 -1.45 -0.96
C SER A 216 -14.52 -2.69 -1.46
N LEU A 217 -14.92 -3.59 -0.57
CA LEU A 217 -15.71 -4.77 -0.92
C LEU A 217 -17.12 -4.40 -1.39
N ALA A 218 -17.79 -3.44 -0.76
CA ALA A 218 -19.11 -2.97 -1.18
C ALA A 218 -19.07 -2.44 -2.62
N PHE A 219 -18.12 -1.58 -2.95
CA PHE A 219 -17.90 -1.11 -4.33
C PHE A 219 -17.50 -2.25 -5.26
N GLY A 220 -16.62 -3.14 -4.81
CA GLY A 220 -16.20 -4.30 -5.60
C GLY A 220 -17.37 -5.20 -5.99
N TYR A 221 -18.23 -5.56 -5.05
CA TYR A 221 -19.40 -6.40 -5.31
C TYR A 221 -20.47 -5.67 -6.13
N LEU A 222 -20.69 -4.38 -5.91
CA LEU A 222 -21.58 -3.56 -6.74
C LEU A 222 -21.10 -3.56 -8.21
N LEU A 223 -19.83 -3.26 -8.44
CA LEU A 223 -19.26 -3.24 -9.78
C LEU A 223 -19.27 -4.65 -10.42
N LYS A 224 -19.01 -5.71 -9.65
CA LYS A 224 -19.10 -7.10 -10.10
C LYS A 224 -20.52 -7.48 -10.49
N PHE A 225 -21.50 -7.02 -9.73
CA PHE A 225 -22.92 -7.22 -10.07
C PHE A 225 -23.26 -6.56 -11.39
N ILE A 226 -22.88 -5.30 -11.59
CA ILE A 226 -23.09 -4.58 -12.86
C ILE A 226 -22.34 -5.27 -14.02
N ALA A 227 -21.12 -5.76 -13.78
CA ALA A 227 -20.31 -6.42 -14.78
C ALA A 227 -20.94 -7.71 -15.33
N ARG A 228 -21.78 -8.40 -14.54
CA ARG A 228 -22.54 -9.59 -15.00
C ARG A 228 -23.54 -9.26 -16.11
N TYR A 229 -24.09 -8.04 -16.09
CA TYR A 229 -25.05 -7.58 -17.10
C TYR A 229 -24.35 -6.85 -18.24
N ASN A 230 -23.36 -5.99 -17.90
CA ASN A 230 -22.65 -5.19 -18.89
C ASN A 230 -21.23 -4.86 -18.42
N ALA A 231 -20.26 -5.64 -18.86
CA ALA A 231 -18.84 -5.45 -18.54
C ALA A 231 -18.30 -4.08 -18.96
N LYS A 232 -18.77 -3.54 -20.11
CA LYS A 232 -18.36 -2.22 -20.61
C LYS A 232 -18.83 -1.08 -19.70
N THR A 233 -20.07 -1.19 -19.20
CA THR A 233 -20.63 -0.23 -18.24
C THR A 233 -19.86 -0.29 -16.93
N ALA A 234 -19.59 -1.47 -16.40
CA ALA A 234 -18.80 -1.63 -15.18
C ALA A 234 -17.39 -1.00 -15.30
N SER A 235 -16.70 -1.22 -16.44
CA SER A 235 -15.40 -0.63 -16.71
C SER A 235 -15.46 0.91 -16.77
N ARG A 236 -16.51 1.49 -17.36
CA ARG A 236 -16.72 2.95 -17.39
C ARG A 236 -16.99 3.50 -15.99
N LEU A 237 -17.77 2.77 -15.18
CA LEU A 237 -18.04 3.16 -13.79
C LEU A 237 -16.78 3.11 -12.92
N VAL A 238 -15.90 2.14 -13.12
CA VAL A 238 -14.59 2.12 -12.46
C VAL A 238 -13.83 3.42 -12.75
N THR A 239 -13.74 3.83 -14.01
CA THR A 239 -13.07 5.09 -14.37
C THR A 239 -13.78 6.30 -13.77
N PHE A 240 -15.11 6.35 -13.85
CA PHE A 240 -15.92 7.41 -13.26
C PHE A 240 -15.69 7.54 -11.75
N PHE A 241 -15.81 6.45 -10.99
CA PHE A 241 -15.57 6.49 -9.55
C PHE A 241 -14.12 6.84 -9.21
N THR A 242 -13.15 6.45 -10.02
CA THR A 242 -11.76 6.88 -9.83
C THR A 242 -11.62 8.39 -9.98
N CYS A 243 -12.27 8.99 -10.98
CA CYS A 243 -12.28 10.46 -11.15
C CYS A 243 -13.01 11.16 -9.98
N VAL A 244 -14.12 10.60 -9.50
CA VAL A 244 -14.83 11.12 -8.33
C VAL A 244 -13.93 11.10 -7.10
N VAL A 245 -13.21 10.01 -6.88
CA VAL A 245 -12.25 9.90 -5.75
C VAL A 245 -11.16 10.96 -5.83
N ILE A 246 -10.60 11.22 -7.02
CA ILE A 246 -9.62 12.31 -7.22
C ILE A 246 -10.23 13.66 -6.83
N ALA A 247 -11.45 13.96 -7.31
CA ALA A 247 -12.13 15.21 -6.98
C ALA A 247 -12.41 15.36 -5.48
N LEU A 248 -12.82 14.25 -4.82
CA LEU A 248 -13.03 14.23 -3.37
C LEU A 248 -11.72 14.45 -2.60
N LEU A 249 -10.59 13.93 -3.05
CA LEU A 249 -9.30 14.13 -2.38
C LEU A 249 -8.77 15.56 -2.55
N ILE A 250 -9.03 16.20 -3.70
CA ILE A 250 -8.73 17.62 -3.88
C ILE A 250 -9.62 18.45 -2.94
N GLY A 251 -10.93 18.18 -2.92
CA GLY A 251 -11.86 18.84 -2.01
C GLY A 251 -11.55 18.59 -0.53
N TYR A 252 -10.99 17.43 -0.19
CA TYR A 252 -10.57 17.10 1.17
C TYR A 252 -9.47 18.03 1.69
N ILE A 253 -8.47 18.37 0.87
CA ILE A 253 -7.45 19.36 1.23
C ILE A 253 -8.08 20.75 1.42
N ALA A 254 -9.00 21.15 0.57
CA ALA A 254 -9.74 22.41 0.73
C ALA A 254 -10.53 22.45 2.04
N LEU A 255 -11.19 21.33 2.41
CA LEU A 255 -11.93 21.23 3.67
C LEU A 255 -11.01 21.31 4.90
N ILE A 256 -9.79 20.74 4.84
CA ILE A 256 -8.81 20.89 5.91
C ILE A 256 -8.43 22.37 6.05
N LYS A 257 -8.12 23.05 4.94
CA LYS A 257 -7.74 24.48 4.93
C LYS A 257 -8.87 25.41 5.41
N MET A 258 -10.11 24.98 5.32
CA MET A 258 -11.31 25.71 5.78
C MET A 258 -11.70 25.34 7.24
N ASP A 259 -10.82 24.74 8.01
CA ASP A 259 -11.03 24.34 9.41
C ASP A 259 -12.26 23.41 9.63
N ALA A 260 -12.66 22.66 8.60
CA ALA A 260 -13.82 21.77 8.68
C ALA A 260 -13.67 20.72 9.79
N PHE A 261 -12.44 20.33 10.15
CA PHE A 261 -12.17 19.39 11.24
C PHE A 261 -12.45 19.98 12.62
N GLU A 262 -12.26 21.28 12.83
CA GLU A 262 -12.69 21.97 14.06
C GLU A 262 -14.22 21.92 14.23
N LEU A 263 -14.98 22.05 13.14
CA LEU A 263 -16.43 21.94 13.18
C LEU A 263 -16.87 20.53 13.60
N LEU A 264 -16.17 19.48 13.12
CA LEU A 264 -16.43 18.10 13.53
C LEU A 264 -16.13 17.88 15.02
N GLU A 265 -15.04 18.46 15.53
CA GLU A 265 -14.69 18.36 16.95
C GLU A 265 -15.67 19.11 17.84
N LYS A 266 -16.10 20.31 17.42
CA LYS A 266 -17.19 21.07 18.08
C LYS A 266 -18.53 20.32 18.07
N ALA A 267 -18.76 19.45 17.07
CA ALA A 267 -19.91 18.56 16.99
C ALA A 267 -19.74 17.27 17.85
N GLY A 268 -18.66 17.15 18.63
CA GLY A 268 -18.41 16.00 19.51
C GLY A 268 -17.77 14.79 18.82
N ILE A 269 -17.27 14.94 17.59
CA ILE A 269 -16.56 13.86 16.88
C ILE A 269 -15.10 13.90 17.29
N ASN A 270 -14.61 12.81 17.87
CA ASN A 270 -13.21 12.69 18.26
C ASN A 270 -12.30 12.61 17.02
N THR A 271 -11.51 13.65 16.79
CA THR A 271 -10.54 13.74 15.67
C THR A 271 -9.19 13.10 15.99
N SER A 272 -9.00 12.56 17.20
CA SER A 272 -7.76 11.93 17.65
C SER A 272 -6.53 12.87 17.57
N GLY A 273 -6.72 14.15 17.95
CA GLY A 273 -5.65 15.17 17.96
C GLY A 273 -5.27 15.71 16.56
N ARG A 274 -6.01 15.36 15.51
CA ARG A 274 -5.69 15.83 14.15
C ARG A 274 -5.91 17.30 13.93
N VAL A 275 -6.89 17.91 14.62
CA VAL A 275 -7.15 19.36 14.54
C VAL A 275 -5.90 20.14 14.96
N GLU A 276 -5.27 19.76 16.08
CA GLU A 276 -4.05 20.40 16.58
C GLU A 276 -2.90 20.30 15.57
N ILE A 277 -2.75 19.12 14.94
CA ILE A 277 -1.70 18.90 13.93
C ILE A 277 -1.99 19.71 12.67
N TYR A 278 -3.25 19.75 12.20
CA TYR A 278 -3.62 20.47 10.99
C TYR A 278 -3.48 21.98 11.17
N ASN A 279 -3.88 22.51 12.33
CA ASN A 279 -3.69 23.92 12.67
C ASN A 279 -2.20 24.28 12.75
N ALA A 280 -1.37 23.37 13.29
CA ALA A 280 0.06 23.58 13.37
C ALA A 280 0.76 23.64 12.00
N VAL A 281 0.23 22.98 10.98
CA VAL A 281 0.81 22.98 9.63
C VAL A 281 0.11 23.90 8.64
N ASP A 282 -0.93 24.61 9.08
CA ASP A 282 -1.75 25.46 8.21
C ASP A 282 -0.95 26.59 7.55
N GLU A 283 0.05 27.12 8.23
CA GLU A 283 0.92 28.18 7.71
C GLU A 283 1.84 27.74 6.56
N PHE A 284 2.01 26.44 6.33
CA PHE A 284 2.97 25.92 5.36
C PHE A 284 2.37 25.70 3.95
N TYR A 285 1.10 25.94 3.76
CA TYR A 285 0.47 25.77 2.46
C TYR A 285 -0.73 26.69 2.24
N ASP A 286 -0.97 27.01 0.98
CA ASP A 286 -2.19 27.66 0.54
C ASP A 286 -2.94 26.76 -0.44
N PHE A 287 -4.26 26.72 -0.36
CA PHE A 287 -5.08 26.02 -1.34
C PHE A 287 -5.30 26.90 -2.57
N ASP A 288 -4.23 27.16 -3.30
CA ASP A 288 -4.19 28.02 -4.46
C ASP A 288 -3.37 27.39 -5.60
N PRO A 289 -3.79 27.51 -6.88
CA PRO A 289 -3.02 27.00 -8.01
C PRO A 289 -1.61 27.57 -8.18
N SER A 290 -1.29 28.69 -7.56
CA SER A 290 0.07 29.27 -7.55
C SER A 290 0.99 28.60 -6.52
N PHE A 291 0.45 27.82 -5.58
CA PHE A 291 1.26 27.13 -4.57
C PHE A 291 2.09 26.00 -5.22
N LEU A 292 3.40 26.18 -5.26
CA LEU A 292 4.34 25.26 -5.92
C LEU A 292 4.75 24.07 -5.03
N GLY A 293 4.54 24.17 -3.72
CA GLY A 293 4.99 23.17 -2.73
C GLY A 293 6.38 23.47 -2.18
N ASN A 294 6.80 22.67 -1.19
CA ASN A 294 8.04 22.90 -0.45
C ASN A 294 9.11 21.81 -0.69
N GLY A 295 8.77 20.79 -1.47
CA GLY A 295 9.62 19.62 -1.71
C GLY A 295 9.53 18.56 -0.61
N ILE A 296 9.90 17.33 -0.96
CA ILE A 296 9.86 16.17 -0.04
C ILE A 296 10.70 16.45 1.20
N GLY A 297 10.15 16.11 2.38
CA GLY A 297 10.86 16.19 3.65
C GLY A 297 10.73 17.53 4.34
N PHE A 298 10.18 18.55 3.68
CA PHE A 298 9.93 19.87 4.29
C PHE A 298 9.09 19.72 5.56
N LEU A 299 7.92 19.12 5.44
CA LEU A 299 7.01 19.00 6.58
C LEU A 299 7.61 18.20 7.73
N THR A 300 8.30 17.10 7.44
CA THR A 300 9.01 16.30 8.45
C THR A 300 10.13 17.10 9.11
N TYR A 301 10.83 17.96 8.36
CA TYR A 301 11.86 18.84 8.90
C TYR A 301 11.26 19.88 9.84
N GLN A 302 10.17 20.52 9.45
CA GLN A 302 9.48 21.55 10.27
C GLN A 302 8.93 20.94 11.57
N LEU A 303 8.22 19.81 11.49
CA LEU A 303 7.66 19.14 12.66
C LEU A 303 8.74 18.70 13.67
N ASN A 304 9.89 18.21 13.20
CA ASN A 304 10.96 17.72 14.07
C ASN A 304 11.84 18.84 14.62
N THR A 305 11.97 19.96 13.91
CA THR A 305 12.98 20.99 14.26
C THR A 305 12.36 22.17 15.00
N PHE A 306 11.17 22.60 14.61
CA PHE A 306 10.57 23.84 15.09
C PHE A 306 9.27 23.65 15.86
N MET A 307 8.59 22.53 15.66
CA MET A 307 7.32 22.27 16.31
C MET A 307 7.47 21.22 17.42
N ASN A 308 7.21 21.62 18.64
CA ASN A 308 7.25 20.72 19.81
C ASN A 308 5.92 19.94 19.93
N VAL A 309 5.39 19.45 18.81
CA VAL A 309 4.05 18.80 18.75
C VAL A 309 4.10 17.31 19.15
N GLY A 310 5.30 16.78 19.42
CA GLY A 310 5.49 15.38 19.84
C GLY A 310 5.18 14.34 18.75
N VAL A 311 4.91 14.76 17.51
CA VAL A 311 4.62 13.89 16.36
C VAL A 311 5.57 14.15 15.20
N ALA A 312 6.12 13.09 14.65
CA ALA A 312 7.08 13.16 13.53
C ALA A 312 6.40 13.27 12.15
N SER A 313 5.08 13.21 12.07
CA SER A 313 4.32 13.27 10.82
C SER A 313 2.87 13.69 11.03
N VAL A 314 2.22 14.11 9.95
CA VAL A 314 0.83 14.65 9.96
C VAL A 314 -0.23 13.55 10.09
N HIS A 315 0.15 12.27 10.00
CA HIS A 315 -0.78 11.13 9.94
C HIS A 315 -1.87 11.29 8.85
N ASN A 316 -1.49 11.90 7.73
CA ASN A 316 -2.34 12.14 6.57
C ASN A 316 -1.45 12.30 5.33
N ASP A 317 -1.32 11.23 4.56
CA ASP A 317 -0.45 11.21 3.39
C ASP A 317 -0.86 12.24 2.33
N PHE A 318 -2.17 12.52 2.19
CA PHE A 318 -2.64 13.49 1.19
C PHE A 318 -2.25 14.91 1.52
N LEU A 319 -2.42 15.32 2.78
CA LEU A 319 -2.00 16.65 3.23
C LEU A 319 -0.48 16.79 3.13
N GLN A 320 0.27 15.77 3.54
CA GLN A 320 1.72 15.76 3.41
C GLN A 320 2.17 15.95 1.96
N HIS A 321 1.60 15.15 1.03
CA HIS A 321 1.94 15.28 -0.39
C HIS A 321 1.50 16.60 -1.01
N PHE A 322 0.40 17.19 -0.54
CA PHE A 322 -0.03 18.51 -0.99
C PHE A 322 0.96 19.59 -0.57
N ILE A 323 1.39 19.58 0.69
CA ILE A 323 2.39 20.53 1.23
C ILE A 323 3.74 20.36 0.52
N ASP A 324 4.16 19.11 0.32
CA ASP A 324 5.45 18.80 -0.31
C ASP A 324 5.47 19.10 -1.82
N LEU A 325 4.38 18.82 -2.57
CA LEU A 325 4.35 18.87 -4.03
C LEU A 325 3.66 20.10 -4.63
N GLY A 326 2.94 20.86 -3.81
CA GLY A 326 2.10 21.96 -4.26
C GLY A 326 0.86 21.50 -5.03
N PHE A 327 0.08 22.46 -5.51
CA PHE A 327 -1.22 22.21 -6.12
C PHE A 327 -1.14 21.29 -7.35
N TRP A 328 -0.32 21.65 -8.34
CA TRP A 328 -0.21 20.87 -9.58
C TRP A 328 0.56 19.57 -9.41
N GLY A 329 1.63 19.59 -8.63
CA GLY A 329 2.39 18.37 -8.31
C GLY A 329 1.52 17.33 -7.62
N TYR A 330 0.68 17.75 -6.68
CA TYR A 330 -0.28 16.90 -6.00
C TYR A 330 -1.33 16.31 -6.96
N ILE A 331 -1.92 17.10 -7.86
CA ILE A 331 -2.88 16.60 -8.86
C ILE A 331 -2.22 15.55 -9.76
N ILE A 332 -1.02 15.81 -10.28
CA ILE A 332 -0.30 14.87 -11.15
C ILE A 332 0.00 13.58 -10.36
N TRP A 333 0.42 13.71 -9.11
CA TRP A 333 0.66 12.57 -8.22
C TRP A 333 -0.63 11.77 -7.97
N LEU A 334 -1.76 12.41 -7.63
CA LEU A 334 -3.06 11.77 -7.45
C LEU A 334 -3.50 11.01 -8.70
N VAL A 335 -3.42 11.64 -9.86
CA VAL A 335 -3.78 11.02 -11.14
C VAL A 335 -2.89 9.79 -11.40
N SER A 336 -1.59 9.90 -11.11
CA SER A 336 -0.65 8.80 -11.31
C SER A 336 -0.92 7.63 -10.36
N MET A 337 -1.24 7.91 -9.10
CA MET A 337 -1.50 6.91 -8.08
C MET A 337 -2.85 6.20 -8.28
N THR A 338 -3.85 6.92 -8.77
CA THR A 338 -5.21 6.40 -8.90
C THR A 338 -5.53 6.02 -10.35
N LEU A 339 -5.74 7.01 -11.21
CA LEU A 339 -6.27 6.80 -12.57
C LEU A 339 -5.31 5.99 -13.44
N ILE A 340 -4.01 6.33 -13.44
CA ILE A 340 -3.01 5.62 -14.28
C ILE A 340 -2.88 4.16 -13.81
N ARG A 341 -2.78 3.90 -12.50
CA ARG A 341 -2.71 2.54 -11.97
C ARG A 341 -3.95 1.73 -12.30
N VAL A 342 -5.14 2.26 -11.98
CA VAL A 342 -6.41 1.56 -12.22
C VAL A 342 -6.62 1.31 -13.71
N TRP A 343 -6.38 2.31 -14.57
CA TRP A 343 -6.49 2.17 -16.01
C TRP A 343 -5.48 1.16 -16.58
N TYR A 344 -4.21 1.24 -16.17
CA TYR A 344 -3.16 0.39 -16.70
C TYR A 344 -3.39 -1.09 -16.36
N PHE A 345 -3.61 -1.42 -15.09
CA PHE A 345 -3.84 -2.78 -14.65
C PHE A 345 -5.22 -3.30 -15.08
N GLY A 346 -6.22 -2.43 -15.16
CA GLY A 346 -7.55 -2.77 -15.66
C GLY A 346 -7.62 -3.01 -17.16
N ARG A 347 -6.88 -2.24 -17.97
CA ARG A 347 -6.89 -2.35 -19.44
C ARG A 347 -6.33 -3.67 -19.96
N LYS A 348 -5.41 -4.28 -19.22
CA LYS A 348 -4.67 -5.47 -19.65
C LYS A 348 -5.41 -6.78 -19.48
N GLY A 349 -6.51 -6.78 -18.77
CA GLY A 349 -7.30 -7.97 -18.50
C GLY A 349 -8.77 -7.79 -18.87
N ASN A 350 -9.58 -8.51 -18.17
CA ASN A 350 -11.03 -8.37 -18.18
C ASN A 350 -11.47 -7.26 -17.20
N THR A 351 -12.77 -6.96 -17.19
CA THR A 351 -13.38 -5.98 -16.27
C THR A 351 -13.07 -6.29 -14.81
N ASP A 352 -12.88 -7.55 -14.44
CA ASP A 352 -12.55 -7.99 -13.09
C ASP A 352 -11.19 -7.46 -12.63
N ASN A 353 -10.18 -7.37 -13.53
CA ASN A 353 -8.89 -6.78 -13.22
C ASN A 353 -8.98 -5.26 -12.93
N ALA A 354 -9.86 -4.56 -13.65
CA ALA A 354 -10.12 -3.15 -13.40
C ALA A 354 -10.77 -2.93 -12.01
N ILE A 355 -11.74 -3.79 -11.67
CA ILE A 355 -12.40 -3.73 -10.35
C ILE A 355 -11.41 -4.04 -9.24
N VAL A 356 -10.58 -5.07 -9.35
CA VAL A 356 -9.55 -5.41 -8.35
C VAL A 356 -8.58 -4.25 -8.16
N SER A 357 -8.07 -3.66 -9.24
CA SER A 357 -7.16 -2.53 -9.17
C SER A 357 -7.82 -1.32 -8.50
N PHE A 358 -9.09 -1.04 -8.79
CA PHE A 358 -9.86 0.02 -8.19
C PHE A 358 -10.07 -0.18 -6.68
N ILE A 359 -10.55 -1.36 -6.25
CA ILE A 359 -10.84 -1.60 -4.83
C ILE A 359 -9.58 -1.62 -3.96
N LEU A 360 -8.44 -2.09 -4.49
CA LEU A 360 -7.15 -2.02 -3.79
C LEU A 360 -6.62 -0.58 -3.72
N THR A 361 -6.83 0.23 -4.77
CA THR A 361 -6.50 1.66 -4.75
C THR A 361 -7.41 2.40 -3.77
N LEU A 362 -8.72 2.12 -3.76
CA LEU A 362 -9.67 2.72 -2.83
C LEU A 362 -9.32 2.39 -1.38
N TYR A 363 -8.94 1.14 -1.11
CA TYR A 363 -8.44 0.73 0.20
C TYR A 363 -7.23 1.57 0.64
N LEU A 364 -6.19 1.68 -0.22
CA LEU A 364 -5.02 2.49 0.06
C LEU A 364 -5.42 3.94 0.38
N ILE A 365 -6.29 4.53 -0.45
CA ILE A 365 -6.76 5.91 -0.27
C ILE A 365 -7.41 6.10 1.10
N ILE A 366 -8.34 5.23 1.49
CA ILE A 366 -9.07 5.40 2.75
C ILE A 366 -8.11 5.29 3.94
N VAL A 367 -7.19 4.32 3.95
CA VAL A 367 -6.25 4.17 5.07
C VAL A 367 -5.25 5.33 5.14
N SER A 368 -4.85 5.89 4.02
CA SER A 368 -3.92 7.03 3.91
C SER A 368 -4.51 8.38 4.35
N THR A 369 -5.84 8.48 4.52
CA THR A 369 -6.45 9.70 5.09
C THR A 369 -6.20 9.86 6.59
N THR A 370 -5.80 8.81 7.26
CA THR A 370 -5.66 8.79 8.73
C THR A 370 -4.36 8.20 9.25
N ASP A 371 -3.48 7.77 8.34
CA ASP A 371 -2.19 7.18 8.67
C ASP A 371 -1.17 7.49 7.56
N ASN A 372 0.11 7.21 7.80
CA ASN A 372 1.21 7.40 6.84
C ASN A 372 1.48 6.13 6.02
N THR A 373 0.43 5.49 5.53
CA THR A 373 0.51 4.19 4.88
C THR A 373 1.27 4.21 3.56
N MET A 374 1.37 5.37 2.93
CA MET A 374 2.18 5.54 1.72
C MET A 374 3.69 5.56 2.01
N ASN A 375 4.07 5.61 3.28
CA ASN A 375 5.46 5.47 3.71
C ASN A 375 5.82 4.02 4.11
N TYR A 376 4.92 3.05 3.89
CA TYR A 376 5.14 1.64 4.22
C TYR A 376 5.60 0.84 2.98
N PRO A 377 6.89 0.48 2.89
CA PRO A 377 7.44 -0.20 1.72
C PRO A 377 6.79 -1.57 1.46
N LEU A 378 6.49 -2.32 2.52
CA LEU A 378 5.87 -3.63 2.36
C LEU A 378 4.44 -3.54 1.83
N LEU A 379 3.63 -2.58 2.32
CA LEU A 379 2.29 -2.34 1.81
C LEU A 379 2.33 -1.98 0.31
N THR A 380 3.31 -1.13 -0.07
CA THR A 380 3.58 -0.81 -1.48
C THR A 380 3.87 -2.08 -2.29
N GLY A 381 4.73 -2.97 -1.79
CA GLY A 381 5.05 -4.25 -2.41
C GLY A 381 3.86 -5.20 -2.50
N VAL A 382 3.03 -5.27 -1.44
CA VAL A 382 1.83 -6.11 -1.40
C VAL A 382 0.79 -5.64 -2.42
N LEU A 383 0.50 -4.35 -2.46
CA LEU A 383 -0.46 -3.79 -3.42
C LEU A 383 0.04 -3.97 -4.86
N ALA A 384 1.34 -3.73 -5.12
CA ALA A 384 1.96 -4.03 -6.41
C ALA A 384 1.79 -5.51 -6.77
N MET A 385 2.10 -6.42 -5.84
CA MET A 385 1.97 -7.86 -6.02
C MET A 385 0.55 -8.28 -6.38
N LEU A 386 -0.45 -7.76 -5.66
CA LEU A 386 -1.86 -8.10 -5.88
C LEU A 386 -2.37 -7.57 -7.21
N MET A 387 -2.05 -6.33 -7.58
CA MET A 387 -2.47 -5.72 -8.85
C MET A 387 -1.80 -6.38 -10.05
N MET A 388 -0.48 -6.58 -9.99
CA MET A 388 0.29 -7.22 -11.05
C MET A 388 -0.05 -8.70 -11.18
N GLY A 389 -0.05 -9.43 -10.06
CA GLY A 389 -0.28 -10.87 -10.01
C GLY A 389 -1.66 -11.30 -10.51
N ASN A 390 -2.64 -10.41 -10.44
CA ASN A 390 -3.99 -10.68 -10.90
C ASN A 390 -4.09 -10.98 -12.40
N SER A 391 -3.25 -10.34 -13.23
CA SER A 391 -3.23 -10.50 -14.69
C SER A 391 -1.88 -10.96 -15.25
N PHE A 392 -0.96 -11.41 -14.39
CA PHE A 392 0.44 -11.63 -14.75
C PHE A 392 0.61 -12.66 -15.86
N GLU A 393 0.05 -13.87 -15.69
CA GLU A 393 0.22 -14.96 -16.65
C GLU A 393 -0.43 -14.63 -18.00
N GLU A 394 -1.59 -13.98 -18.01
CA GLU A 394 -2.26 -13.49 -19.23
C GLU A 394 -1.38 -12.48 -19.99
N ASN A 395 -0.74 -11.58 -19.25
CA ASN A 395 0.15 -10.59 -19.82
C ASN A 395 1.44 -11.22 -20.39
N VAL A 396 1.99 -12.24 -19.71
CA VAL A 396 3.15 -13.00 -20.21
C VAL A 396 2.81 -13.71 -21.51
N CYS A 397 1.71 -14.47 -21.56
CA CYS A 397 1.27 -15.16 -22.78
C CYS A 397 1.04 -14.19 -23.95
N ARG A 398 0.44 -13.03 -23.68
CA ARG A 398 0.24 -11.98 -24.70
C ARG A 398 1.58 -11.39 -25.19
N CYS A 399 2.53 -11.25 -24.29
CA CYS A 399 3.87 -10.76 -24.63
C CYS A 399 4.64 -11.78 -25.47
N GLU A 400 4.62 -13.06 -25.09
CA GLU A 400 5.21 -14.18 -25.85
C GLU A 400 4.64 -14.28 -27.25
N SER A 401 3.30 -14.20 -27.39
CA SER A 401 2.62 -14.19 -28.68
C SER A 401 3.09 -13.05 -29.60
N LYS A 402 3.32 -11.86 -29.03
CA LYS A 402 3.81 -10.72 -29.81
C LYS A 402 5.30 -10.84 -30.18
N MET A 403 6.12 -11.39 -29.30
CA MET A 403 7.58 -11.51 -29.53
C MET A 403 7.95 -12.66 -30.47
N PHE A 404 7.24 -13.78 -30.36
CA PHE A 404 7.63 -15.04 -31.02
C PHE A 404 6.63 -15.56 -32.03
N GLY A 405 5.55 -14.82 -32.30
CA GLY A 405 4.49 -15.24 -33.27
C GLY A 405 3.77 -16.52 -32.87
N CYS A 406 3.92 -17.00 -31.65
CA CYS A 406 3.33 -18.25 -31.18
C CYS A 406 1.83 -18.06 -30.88
N VAL A 407 0.98 -18.61 -31.69
CA VAL A 407 -0.45 -18.75 -31.42
C VAL A 407 -0.67 -19.95 -30.50
N SER A 408 -1.31 -19.69 -29.37
CA SER A 408 -1.99 -20.68 -28.52
C SER A 408 -1.24 -21.41 -27.43
N LYS A 409 -1.31 -20.83 -26.25
CA LYS A 409 -1.38 -21.58 -24.96
C LYS A 409 -2.51 -21.06 -24.04
N ALA A 410 -3.38 -20.21 -24.53
CA ALA A 410 -4.49 -19.66 -23.74
C ALA A 410 -5.43 -20.75 -23.19
N ASN A 411 -5.65 -21.81 -23.94
CA ASN A 411 -6.53 -22.91 -23.54
C ASN A 411 -5.94 -23.87 -22.50
N GLN A 412 -4.61 -23.92 -22.35
CA GLN A 412 -3.97 -24.77 -21.31
C GLN A 412 -3.96 -24.12 -19.91
N ILE A 413 -4.09 -22.81 -19.84
CA ILE A 413 -4.08 -22.10 -18.56
C ILE A 413 -5.43 -22.26 -17.83
N GLU A 414 -6.54 -22.29 -18.58
CA GLU A 414 -7.87 -22.51 -18.03
C GLU A 414 -8.03 -23.90 -17.37
N GLU A 415 -7.35 -24.90 -17.92
CA GLU A 415 -7.38 -26.27 -17.41
C GLU A 415 -6.50 -26.46 -16.16
N SER A 416 -5.36 -25.75 -16.07
CA SER A 416 -4.49 -25.79 -14.90
C SER A 416 -5.03 -24.96 -13.71
N GLU A 417 -5.88 -23.96 -13.96
CA GLU A 417 -6.54 -23.17 -12.91
C GLU A 417 -7.71 -23.91 -12.24
N ARG A 418 -8.25 -24.95 -12.90
CA ARG A 418 -9.30 -25.83 -12.31
C ARG A 418 -8.75 -26.86 -11.33
N LEU A 419 -7.43 -27.10 -11.35
CA LEU A 419 -6.74 -28.12 -10.54
C LEU A 419 -6.01 -27.55 -9.31
N LEU A 420 -6.01 -26.24 -9.10
CA LEU A 420 -5.51 -25.52 -7.94
C LEU A 420 -6.64 -24.78 -7.22
#